data_7be432e91b37e5598d1f0b0307e61fc2
#
_entry.id   7be432e91b37e5598d1f0b0307e61fc2
#
_cell.length_a   1.000
_cell.length_b   1.000
_cell.length_c   1.000
_cell.angle_alpha   90.00
_cell.angle_beta   90.00
_cell.angle_gamma   90.00
#
_symmetry.space_group_name_H-M   'P 1'
#
loop_
_entity.id
_entity.type
_entity.pdbx_description
1 polymer ?
#
loop_
_entity_poly.entity_id
_entity_poly.type
_entity_poly.pdbx_seq_one_letter_code
_entity_poly.pdbx_strand_id
1 'polypeptide(L)'
;AVAESLTNIVWAPLAQGLDSVSLSANWMWPCRSQEGEDARLYEGVKALSDFCCDLHINVPTGKDSLSMTQQYPDGEKVISPGTVIVSAGGEVNDVRKVVRPVVVNEPNSKIYHLDFSSLAPQLGGSAFAQTLGYVGSDVPTVADAAYFRSAFAAVQVMVQEGLLLAGHDISAGGLI
;
A
#
# COMPACT_ATOMS: atom_id res chain seq x y z
N ALA A 1 -1.48 1.02 -3.44
CA ALA A 1 -0.04 1.25 -3.25
C ALA A 1 0.24 2.13 -2.02
N VAL A 2 -0.29 3.38 -1.91
CA VAL A 2 -0.04 4.23 -0.72
C VAL A 2 -0.53 3.56 0.55
N ALA A 3 -1.80 3.18 0.63
CA ALA A 3 -2.36 2.50 1.80
C ALA A 3 -1.57 1.24 2.16
N GLU A 4 -1.19 0.43 1.18
CA GLU A 4 -0.37 -0.77 1.36
C GLU A 4 0.99 -0.47 1.99
N SER A 5 1.71 0.55 1.49
CA SER A 5 2.99 0.94 2.07
C SER A 5 2.84 1.45 3.52
N LEU A 6 1.73 2.13 3.83
CA LEU A 6 1.46 2.64 5.16
C LEU A 6 1.04 1.53 6.14
N THR A 7 0.19 0.59 5.72
CA THR A 7 -0.17 -0.57 6.57
C THR A 7 1.00 -1.53 6.79
N ASN A 8 2.01 -1.48 5.93
CA ASN A 8 3.26 -2.20 6.15
C ASN A 8 4.14 -1.55 7.23
N ILE A 9 4.27 -0.21 7.24
CA ILE A 9 5.10 0.51 8.23
C ILE A 9 4.42 0.72 9.58
N VAL A 10 3.09 0.55 9.69
CA VAL A 10 2.30 0.85 10.90
C VAL A 10 2.74 0.09 12.14
N TRP A 11 3.42 -1.02 11.98
CA TRP A 11 3.92 -1.88 13.05
C TRP A 11 5.18 -1.37 13.77
N ALA A 12 5.76 -0.29 13.28
CA ALA A 12 6.87 0.40 13.91
C ALA A 12 6.35 1.58 14.77
N PRO A 13 6.95 1.87 15.95
CA PRO A 13 6.55 3.01 16.79
C PRO A 13 7.06 4.32 16.20
N LEU A 14 6.34 4.86 15.24
CA LEU A 14 6.70 6.08 14.52
C LEU A 14 6.75 7.30 15.46
N ALA A 15 7.74 8.15 15.28
CA ALA A 15 8.01 9.27 16.18
C ALA A 15 6.84 10.27 16.29
N GLN A 16 6.16 10.54 15.18
CA GLN A 16 5.00 11.42 15.12
C GLN A 16 3.86 10.78 14.29
N GLY A 17 3.74 9.45 14.34
CA GLY A 17 2.76 8.72 13.53
C GLY A 17 2.93 9.01 12.05
N LEU A 18 1.84 9.27 11.33
CA LEU A 18 1.87 9.59 9.90
C LEU A 18 2.66 10.88 9.58
N ASP A 19 2.74 11.82 10.50
CA ASP A 19 3.43 13.09 10.26
C ASP A 19 4.97 12.92 10.17
N SER A 20 5.51 11.80 10.61
CA SER A 20 6.93 11.43 10.43
C SER A 20 7.20 10.58 9.19
N VAL A 21 6.19 10.28 8.38
CA VAL A 21 6.33 9.44 7.19
C VAL A 21 6.53 10.29 5.94
N SER A 22 7.49 9.87 5.11
CA SER A 22 7.68 10.37 3.76
C SER A 22 7.64 9.21 2.77
N LEU A 23 7.12 9.46 1.58
CA LEU A 23 6.98 8.46 0.53
C LEU A 23 7.92 8.72 -0.64
N SER A 24 8.29 7.65 -1.34
CA SER A 24 8.89 7.70 -2.66
C SER A 24 8.00 6.91 -3.63
N ALA A 25 7.67 7.50 -4.77
CA ALA A 25 6.80 6.87 -5.77
C ALA A 25 7.55 6.63 -7.08
N ASN A 26 7.64 5.36 -7.50
CA ASN A 26 8.22 4.96 -8.77
C ASN A 26 7.12 4.53 -9.73
N TRP A 27 7.05 5.21 -10.88
CA TRP A 27 6.05 4.98 -11.91
C TRP A 27 6.66 4.26 -13.10
N MET A 28 6.10 3.12 -13.47
CA MET A 28 6.48 2.37 -14.67
C MET A 28 5.24 2.27 -15.55
N TRP A 29 5.28 2.94 -16.71
CA TRP A 29 4.08 3.14 -17.52
C TRP A 29 4.36 3.09 -19.02
N PRO A 30 3.50 2.50 -19.84
CA PRO A 30 3.71 2.40 -21.28
C PRO A 30 3.14 3.60 -22.06
N CYS A 31 3.21 4.83 -21.54
CA CYS A 31 2.60 6.02 -22.15
C CYS A 31 2.98 6.23 -23.62
N ARG A 32 4.23 5.93 -24.00
CA ARG A 32 4.73 6.10 -25.35
C ARG A 32 4.34 4.94 -26.29
N SER A 33 3.68 3.92 -25.78
CA SER A 33 3.46 2.68 -26.51
C SER A 33 1.99 2.38 -26.76
N GLN A 34 1.09 3.06 -26.05
CA GLN A 34 -0.35 2.84 -26.17
C GLN A 34 -1.12 4.14 -25.98
N GLU A 35 -2.16 4.29 -26.80
CA GLU A 35 -3.10 5.39 -26.71
C GLU A 35 -3.88 5.34 -25.40
N GLY A 36 -4.07 6.49 -24.75
CA GLY A 36 -4.80 6.65 -23.49
C GLY A 36 -4.02 6.33 -22.22
N GLU A 37 -2.81 5.76 -22.32
CA GLU A 37 -2.01 5.43 -21.13
C GLU A 37 -1.44 6.67 -20.41
N ASP A 38 -1.23 7.77 -21.12
CA ASP A 38 -0.86 9.06 -20.53
C ASP A 38 -1.99 9.64 -19.66
N ALA A 39 -3.24 9.54 -20.12
CA ALA A 39 -4.41 9.94 -19.33
C ALA A 39 -4.57 9.06 -18.08
N ARG A 40 -4.39 7.74 -18.22
CA ARG A 40 -4.42 6.81 -17.07
C ARG A 40 -3.30 7.08 -16.07
N LEU A 41 -2.11 7.42 -16.53
CA LEU A 41 -1.02 7.83 -15.64
C LEU A 41 -1.38 9.10 -14.88
N TYR A 42 -1.93 10.11 -15.59
CA TYR A 42 -2.35 11.35 -14.96
C TYR A 42 -3.38 11.10 -13.84
N GLU A 43 -4.40 10.29 -14.11
CA GLU A 43 -5.42 9.93 -13.12
C GLU A 43 -4.82 9.17 -11.92
N GLY A 44 -3.89 8.25 -12.17
CA GLY A 44 -3.18 7.53 -11.13
C GLY A 44 -2.33 8.45 -10.25
N VAL A 45 -1.58 9.38 -10.84
CA VAL A 45 -0.78 10.37 -10.11
C VAL A 45 -1.68 11.31 -9.31
N LYS A 46 -2.78 11.77 -9.93
CA LYS A 46 -3.76 12.63 -9.26
C LYS A 46 -4.36 11.93 -8.04
N ALA A 47 -4.83 10.70 -8.18
CA ALA A 47 -5.42 9.94 -7.07
C ALA A 47 -4.41 9.71 -5.93
N LEU A 48 -3.14 9.41 -6.25
CA LEU A 48 -2.08 9.30 -5.25
C LEU A 48 -1.84 10.63 -4.54
N SER A 49 -1.75 11.71 -5.31
CA SER A 49 -1.53 13.07 -4.78
C SER A 49 -2.67 13.51 -3.86
N ASP A 50 -3.91 13.36 -4.30
CA ASP A 50 -5.10 13.73 -3.53
C ASP A 50 -5.11 12.98 -2.19
N PHE A 51 -4.93 11.67 -2.21
CA PHE A 51 -4.90 10.84 -0.99
C PHE A 51 -3.73 11.21 -0.06
N CYS A 52 -2.54 11.47 -0.59
CA CYS A 52 -1.40 11.92 0.22
C CYS A 52 -1.64 13.30 0.84
N CYS A 53 -2.27 14.23 0.11
CA CYS A 53 -2.68 15.53 0.64
C CYS A 53 -3.69 15.39 1.79
N ASP A 54 -4.70 14.54 1.64
CA ASP A 54 -5.70 14.27 2.66
C ASP A 54 -5.10 13.62 3.91
N LEU A 55 -4.06 12.79 3.73
CA LEU A 55 -3.30 12.18 4.81
C LEU A 55 -2.20 13.10 5.39
N HIS A 56 -1.95 14.26 4.80
CA HIS A 56 -0.86 15.18 5.15
C HIS A 56 0.54 14.53 5.06
N ILE A 57 0.75 13.67 4.07
CA ILE A 57 2.02 12.98 3.84
C ILE A 57 2.70 13.55 2.60
N ASN A 58 3.99 13.81 2.67
CA ASN A 58 4.77 14.29 1.54
C ASN A 58 5.33 13.15 0.68
N VAL A 59 5.51 13.44 -0.61
CA VAL A 59 6.19 12.56 -1.58
C VAL A 59 7.36 13.34 -2.17
N PRO A 60 8.48 13.48 -1.42
CA PRO A 60 9.58 14.37 -1.83
C PRO A 60 10.41 13.81 -2.99
N THR A 61 10.30 12.54 -3.30
CA THR A 61 11.11 11.90 -4.33
C THR A 61 10.35 10.81 -5.05
N GLY A 62 10.84 10.48 -6.23
CA GLY A 62 10.32 9.42 -7.06
C GLY A 62 11.02 9.43 -8.42
N LYS A 63 10.58 8.54 -9.30
CA LYS A 63 11.04 8.49 -10.69
C LYS A 63 9.95 7.87 -11.59
N ASP A 64 10.15 8.02 -12.87
CA ASP A 64 9.29 7.41 -13.87
C ASP A 64 10.08 6.66 -14.96
N SER A 65 9.41 5.72 -15.62
CA SER A 65 9.83 5.05 -16.82
C SER A 65 8.60 4.90 -17.72
N LEU A 66 8.51 5.74 -18.78
CA LEU A 66 7.27 5.91 -19.55
C LEU A 66 7.22 5.10 -20.86
N SER A 67 8.17 4.21 -21.09
CA SER A 67 8.26 3.37 -22.29
C SER A 67 8.49 1.90 -21.96
N MET A 68 7.83 1.42 -20.93
CA MET A 68 8.03 0.05 -20.41
C MET A 68 7.44 -0.99 -21.38
N THR A 69 8.27 -1.39 -22.32
CA THR A 69 7.96 -2.43 -23.31
C THR A 69 9.17 -3.29 -23.59
N GLN A 70 8.91 -4.57 -23.85
CA GLN A 70 9.92 -5.52 -24.36
C GLN A 70 9.58 -5.90 -25.79
N GLN A 71 10.53 -5.74 -26.68
CA GLN A 71 10.43 -6.20 -28.06
C GLN A 71 11.33 -7.41 -28.28
N TYR A 72 10.78 -8.46 -28.85
CA TYR A 72 11.49 -9.70 -29.15
C TYR A 72 11.99 -9.73 -30.61
N PRO A 73 13.00 -10.58 -30.93
CA PRO A 73 13.56 -10.66 -32.29
C PRO A 73 12.57 -11.11 -33.37
N ASP A 74 11.55 -11.84 -33.02
CA ASP A 74 10.46 -12.31 -33.90
C ASP A 74 9.40 -11.22 -34.18
N GLY A 75 9.58 -10.03 -33.61
CA GLY A 75 8.67 -8.89 -33.76
C GLY A 75 7.57 -8.83 -32.69
N GLU A 76 7.46 -9.81 -31.81
CA GLU A 76 6.53 -9.76 -30.69
C GLU A 76 6.88 -8.60 -29.75
N LYS A 77 5.85 -7.91 -29.26
CA LYS A 77 5.99 -6.80 -28.33
C LYS A 77 5.13 -7.04 -27.10
N VAL A 78 5.76 -7.15 -25.94
CA VAL A 78 5.09 -7.21 -24.64
C VAL A 78 5.14 -5.84 -23.99
N ILE A 79 3.98 -5.36 -23.60
CA ILE A 79 3.77 -4.05 -22.97
C ILE A 79 3.52 -4.26 -21.48
N SER A 80 4.31 -3.60 -20.65
CA SER A 80 4.13 -3.65 -19.19
C SER A 80 2.81 -2.97 -18.79
N PRO A 81 2.05 -3.53 -17.86
CA PRO A 81 0.93 -2.81 -17.28
C PRO A 81 1.41 -1.57 -16.52
N GLY A 82 0.57 -0.53 -16.49
CA GLY A 82 0.82 0.64 -15.65
C GLY A 82 0.99 0.24 -14.18
N THR A 83 2.12 0.60 -13.59
CA THR A 83 2.51 0.17 -12.24
C THR A 83 3.08 1.34 -11.45
N VAL A 84 2.71 1.45 -10.18
CA VAL A 84 3.36 2.33 -9.22
C VAL A 84 3.88 1.53 -8.03
N ILE A 85 5.13 1.77 -7.66
CA ILE A 85 5.75 1.23 -6.45
C ILE A 85 5.95 2.38 -5.47
N VAL A 86 5.32 2.28 -4.32
CA VAL A 86 5.43 3.26 -3.24
C VAL A 86 6.27 2.68 -2.11
N SER A 87 7.30 3.41 -1.72
CA SER A 87 8.12 3.10 -0.55
C SER A 87 7.85 4.12 0.54
N ALA A 88 7.61 3.65 1.77
CA ALA A 88 7.42 4.50 2.94
C ALA A 88 8.67 4.46 3.83
N GLY A 89 9.06 5.60 4.35
CA GLY A 89 10.12 5.74 5.35
C GLY A 89 9.68 6.67 6.46
N GLY A 90 10.04 6.35 7.70
CA GLY A 90 9.68 7.16 8.86
C GLY A 90 10.65 6.96 10.02
N GLU A 91 10.78 7.98 10.85
CA GLU A 91 11.57 7.92 12.08
C GLU A 91 10.83 7.11 13.15
N VAL A 92 11.53 6.26 13.88
CA VAL A 92 10.99 5.47 14.99
C VAL A 92 11.61 5.89 16.32
N ASN A 93 10.80 5.94 17.38
CA ASN A 93 11.25 6.30 18.72
C ASN A 93 12.07 5.21 19.39
N ASP A 94 11.69 3.96 19.21
CA ASP A 94 12.34 2.82 19.85
C ASP A 94 12.21 1.56 19.00
N VAL A 95 13.27 1.17 18.34
CA VAL A 95 13.32 -0.03 17.47
C VAL A 95 12.99 -1.34 18.22
N ARG A 96 13.11 -1.39 19.54
CA ARG A 96 12.77 -2.57 20.35
C ARG A 96 11.27 -2.79 20.47
N LYS A 97 10.45 -1.78 20.20
CA LYS A 97 8.98 -1.81 20.23
C LYS A 97 8.35 -2.17 18.88
N VAL A 98 9.14 -2.47 17.85
CA VAL A 98 8.61 -2.92 16.57
C VAL A 98 7.86 -4.22 16.75
N VAL A 99 6.60 -4.23 16.33
CA VAL A 99 5.73 -5.41 16.35
C VAL A 99 6.14 -6.35 15.22
N ARG A 100 6.37 -7.61 15.52
CA ARG A 100 6.84 -8.62 14.55
C ARG A 100 5.67 -9.39 13.94
N PRO A 101 5.80 -9.89 12.70
CA PRO A 101 4.75 -10.66 12.02
C PRO A 101 4.72 -12.14 12.45
N VAL A 102 5.19 -12.46 13.63
CA VAL A 102 5.28 -13.84 14.12
C VAL A 102 4.34 -14.03 15.29
N VAL A 103 3.35 -14.90 15.12
CA VAL A 103 2.39 -15.23 16.18
C VAL A 103 3.13 -15.81 17.39
N VAL A 104 2.88 -15.23 18.55
CA VAL A 104 3.47 -15.65 19.83
C VAL A 104 2.53 -16.65 20.49
N ASN A 105 3.09 -17.73 21.05
CA ASN A 105 2.31 -18.71 21.81
C ASN A 105 1.99 -18.17 23.20
N GLU A 106 1.04 -17.27 23.28
CA GLU A 106 0.56 -16.67 24.51
C GLU A 106 -0.90 -17.13 24.76
N PRO A 107 -1.14 -17.83 25.89
CA PRO A 107 -2.50 -18.27 26.23
C PRO A 107 -3.46 -17.07 26.32
N ASN A 108 -4.67 -17.26 25.81
CA ASN A 108 -5.76 -16.27 25.78
C ASN A 108 -5.53 -15.07 24.85
N SER A 109 -4.50 -15.06 24.03
CA SER A 109 -4.36 -14.06 22.97
C SER A 109 -5.54 -14.14 21.98
N LYS A 110 -5.88 -13.00 21.37
CA LYS A 110 -6.96 -12.89 20.36
C LYS A 110 -6.40 -12.32 19.09
N ILE A 111 -6.92 -12.77 17.97
CA ILE A 111 -6.59 -12.23 16.64
C ILE A 111 -7.70 -11.25 16.26
N TYR A 112 -7.31 -10.07 15.83
CA TYR A 112 -8.19 -9.02 15.33
C TYR A 112 -7.87 -8.69 13.88
N HIS A 113 -8.90 -8.53 13.07
CA HIS A 113 -8.79 -7.92 11.76
C HIS A 113 -9.05 -6.43 11.89
N LEU A 114 -8.09 -5.61 11.46
CA LEU A 114 -8.19 -4.15 11.46
C LEU A 114 -8.46 -3.67 10.04
N ASP A 115 -9.66 -3.18 9.80
CA ASP A 115 -10.04 -2.62 8.51
C ASP A 115 -9.72 -1.12 8.44
N PHE A 116 -8.89 -0.74 7.47
CA PHE A 116 -8.53 0.65 7.18
C PHE A 116 -9.31 1.25 6.01
N SER A 117 -10.09 0.43 5.30
CA SER A 117 -10.75 0.84 4.05
C SER A 117 -12.05 1.58 4.24
N SER A 118 -12.76 1.28 5.34
CA SER A 118 -14.15 1.73 5.59
C SER A 118 -15.13 1.26 4.51
N LEU A 119 -14.83 0.13 3.84
CA LEU A 119 -15.62 -0.46 2.76
C LEU A 119 -15.81 -1.95 2.95
N ALA A 120 -16.80 -2.51 2.25
CA ALA A 120 -16.90 -3.96 2.12
C ALA A 120 -15.66 -4.53 1.43
N PRO A 121 -15.16 -5.73 1.82
CA PRO A 121 -14.01 -6.35 1.18
C PRO A 121 -14.22 -6.54 -0.32
N GLN A 122 -13.20 -6.15 -1.11
CA GLN A 122 -13.18 -6.25 -2.56
C GLN A 122 -11.98 -7.07 -2.99
N LEU A 123 -12.14 -7.91 -4.02
CA LEU A 123 -11.11 -8.88 -4.45
C LEU A 123 -10.63 -8.65 -5.90
N GLY A 124 -11.08 -7.60 -6.55
CA GLY A 124 -10.64 -7.27 -7.91
C GLY A 124 -9.13 -7.03 -7.96
N GLY A 125 -8.44 -7.66 -8.92
CA GLY A 125 -6.99 -7.60 -9.06
C GLY A 125 -6.20 -8.43 -8.04
N SER A 126 -6.87 -9.10 -7.09
CA SER A 126 -6.21 -9.91 -6.07
C SER A 126 -5.54 -11.16 -6.65
N ALA A 127 -4.54 -11.69 -5.93
CA ALA A 127 -3.94 -12.98 -6.28
C ALA A 127 -4.98 -14.10 -6.31
N PHE A 128 -5.95 -14.08 -5.40
CA PHE A 128 -7.06 -15.04 -5.40
C PHE A 128 -7.88 -14.97 -6.69
N ALA A 129 -8.30 -13.79 -7.13
CA ALA A 129 -9.04 -13.64 -8.38
C ALA A 129 -8.22 -14.12 -9.59
N GLN A 130 -6.93 -13.83 -9.62
CA GLN A 130 -6.04 -14.25 -10.69
C GLN A 130 -5.87 -15.79 -10.74
N THR A 131 -5.83 -16.49 -9.60
CA THR A 131 -5.79 -17.95 -9.58
C THR A 131 -7.04 -18.61 -10.16
N LEU A 132 -8.16 -17.89 -10.17
CA LEU A 132 -9.41 -18.32 -10.81
C LEU A 132 -9.52 -17.91 -12.29
N GLY A 133 -8.46 -17.35 -12.88
CA GLY A 133 -8.46 -16.84 -14.25
C GLY A 133 -9.33 -15.58 -14.44
N TYR A 134 -9.56 -14.84 -13.38
CA TYR A 134 -10.42 -13.68 -13.35
C TYR A 134 -9.70 -12.49 -12.68
N VAL A 135 -9.80 -11.29 -13.24
CA VAL A 135 -9.19 -10.09 -12.65
C VAL A 135 -10.20 -9.32 -11.81
N GLY A 136 -11.40 -9.12 -12.32
CA GLY A 136 -12.45 -8.32 -11.67
C GLY A 136 -12.23 -6.81 -11.79
N SER A 137 -13.30 -6.06 -11.52
CA SER A 137 -13.30 -4.59 -11.55
C SER A 137 -13.34 -3.94 -10.16
N ASP A 138 -13.80 -4.69 -9.15
CA ASP A 138 -14.03 -4.16 -7.80
C ASP A 138 -12.73 -4.24 -6.99
N VAL A 139 -11.85 -3.28 -7.23
CA VAL A 139 -10.52 -3.24 -6.60
C VAL A 139 -10.58 -2.70 -5.17
N PRO A 140 -9.76 -3.22 -4.25
CA PRO A 140 -9.63 -2.66 -2.91
C PRO A 140 -9.23 -1.19 -2.96
N THR A 141 -9.91 -0.37 -2.17
CA THR A 141 -9.62 1.06 -2.06
C THR A 141 -9.89 1.57 -0.65
N VAL A 142 -9.51 2.81 -0.37
CA VAL A 142 -9.82 3.52 0.87
C VAL A 142 -10.88 4.56 0.55
N ALA A 143 -12.03 4.50 1.23
CA ALA A 143 -13.13 5.42 0.99
C ALA A 143 -12.98 6.75 1.73
N ASP A 144 -12.31 6.74 2.88
CA ASP A 144 -12.24 7.87 3.80
C ASP A 144 -10.82 7.99 4.37
N ALA A 145 -10.10 9.04 3.95
CA ALA A 145 -8.74 9.31 4.39
C ALA A 145 -8.68 9.70 5.89
N ALA A 146 -9.70 10.37 6.41
CA ALA A 146 -9.76 10.74 7.83
C ALA A 146 -9.95 9.51 8.71
N TYR A 147 -10.80 8.56 8.28
CA TYR A 147 -10.94 7.27 8.94
C TYR A 147 -9.63 6.50 8.92
N PHE A 148 -8.98 6.39 7.74
CA PHE A 148 -7.67 5.73 7.60
C PHE A 148 -6.64 6.32 8.57
N ARG A 149 -6.54 7.65 8.62
CA ARG A 149 -5.62 8.36 9.53
C ARG A 149 -5.92 8.04 11.00
N SER A 150 -7.19 8.01 11.38
CA SER A 150 -7.64 7.69 12.74
C SER A 150 -7.34 6.24 13.12
N ALA A 151 -7.61 5.29 12.22
CA ALA A 151 -7.28 3.88 12.41
C ALA A 151 -5.76 3.66 12.53
N PHE A 152 -4.98 4.34 11.68
CA PHE A 152 -3.52 4.30 11.76
C PHE A 152 -3.02 4.81 13.12
N ALA A 153 -3.53 5.96 13.58
CA ALA A 153 -3.17 6.53 14.88
C ALA A 153 -3.52 5.59 16.04
N ALA A 154 -4.67 4.91 15.98
CA ALA A 154 -5.05 3.94 16.99
C ALA A 154 -4.07 2.75 17.06
N VAL A 155 -3.63 2.24 15.90
CA VAL A 155 -2.61 1.18 15.88
C VAL A 155 -1.28 1.70 16.44
N GLN A 156 -0.87 2.92 16.11
CA GLN A 156 0.35 3.53 16.66
C GLN A 156 0.32 3.61 18.18
N VAL A 157 -0.82 3.96 18.78
CA VAL A 157 -0.98 3.94 20.24
C VAL A 157 -0.81 2.51 20.78
N MET A 158 -1.44 1.51 20.17
CA MET A 158 -1.30 0.11 20.60
C MET A 158 0.14 -0.40 20.50
N VAL A 159 0.88 0.00 19.46
CA VAL A 159 2.32 -0.32 19.30
C VAL A 159 3.15 0.33 20.39
N GLN A 160 2.94 1.62 20.64
CA GLN A 160 3.70 2.38 21.64
C GLN A 160 3.46 1.88 23.07
N GLU A 161 2.23 1.52 23.40
CA GLU A 161 1.82 0.98 24.71
C GLU A 161 2.19 -0.52 24.87
N GLY A 162 2.67 -1.18 23.81
CA GLY A 162 3.06 -2.60 23.86
C GLY A 162 1.88 -3.56 24.00
N LEU A 163 0.73 -3.19 23.48
CA LEU A 163 -0.50 -3.99 23.57
C LEU A 163 -0.56 -5.12 22.53
N LEU A 164 0.28 -5.06 21.50
CA LEU A 164 0.29 -5.99 20.37
C LEU A 164 1.42 -7.01 20.53
N LEU A 165 1.07 -8.28 20.53
CA LEU A 165 2.02 -9.39 20.57
C LEU A 165 2.62 -9.69 19.20
N ALA A 166 1.83 -9.54 18.14
CA ALA A 166 2.21 -9.72 16.75
C ALA A 166 1.29 -8.89 15.85
N GLY A 167 1.76 -8.59 14.64
CA GLY A 167 0.95 -7.88 13.64
C GLY A 167 1.52 -8.03 12.25
N HIS A 168 0.64 -8.10 11.27
CA HIS A 168 0.98 -8.21 9.85
C HIS A 168 -0.10 -7.55 9.00
N ASP A 169 0.31 -6.88 7.93
CA ASP A 169 -0.62 -6.41 6.92
C ASP A 169 -1.13 -7.57 6.06
N ILE A 170 -2.35 -7.45 5.55
CA ILE A 170 -2.90 -8.39 4.57
C ILE A 170 -2.44 -7.92 3.18
N SER A 171 -1.58 -8.70 2.55
CA SER A 171 -0.98 -8.38 1.26
C SER A 171 -1.25 -9.50 0.23
N ALA A 172 -0.34 -9.73 -0.70
CA ALA A 172 -0.54 -10.62 -1.85
C ALA A 172 -1.00 -12.05 -1.51
N GLY A 173 -0.63 -12.58 -0.33
CA GLY A 173 -1.06 -13.91 0.13
C GLY A 173 -2.47 -13.97 0.69
N GLY A 174 -3.11 -12.84 0.98
CA GLY A 174 -4.41 -12.77 1.65
C GLY A 174 -4.34 -12.99 3.16
N LEU A 175 -5.50 -13.23 3.76
CA LEU A 175 -5.63 -13.38 5.22
C LEU A 175 -5.15 -14.74 5.73
N ILE A 176 -5.22 -15.79 4.91
CA ILE A 176 -4.98 -17.20 5.30
C ILE A 176 -3.77 -17.74 4.55
#